data_3fa64624aa3b6988cd66fcd9efee8c62
#
_entry.id   3fa64624aa3b6988cd66fcd9efee8c62
#
_cell.length_a   1.000
_cell.length_b   1.000
_cell.length_c   1.000
_cell.angle_alpha   90.00
_cell.angle_beta   90.00
_cell.angle_gamma   90.00
#
_symmetry.space_group_name_H-M   'P 1'
#
loop_
_entity.id
_entity.type
_entity.pdbx_description
1 polymer ?
#
loop_
_entity_poly.entity_id
_entity_poly.type
_entity_poly.pdbx_seq_one_letter_code
_entity_poly.pdbx_strand_id
1 'polypeptide(L)'
;MKFTLLYIVLATMMMTCGGKGQSTQTSTAETETAARADKHNTPFDGQAAFTLAQQQCDFGPRVPATPAHAKCAEWLNSTLKESCDTVIVQQGQVTTGQGKALGINNIIGIINPDADQRLLLLAHWDTRPWADNDPDPVNHSKPVIGANDGASGVAVLLQLARHLKADSTSLGIDILLVDAEDMGITDNEESWGLGTQYWTQHRHVDGYKPLFGILLDMVGAPDATFTREYYSVQYAQSFVDLVWKNAVGNHFSNAQGGAVTDDHVFINQAGIPCVDIIDMRSDSESGFCPVWHTIDDTMEHISASTLAEVGQTLLNVIAALEQ
;
A
#
# COMPACT_ATOMS: atom_id res chain seq x y z
N MET A 1 -19.14 -31.77 59.01
CA MET A 1 -20.17 -31.38 60.00
C MET A 1 -21.08 -30.35 59.35
N LYS A 2 -22.34 -30.82 59.16
CA LYS A 2 -23.66 -30.13 59.30
C LYS A 2 -23.84 -28.79 58.63
N PHE A 3 -24.56 -28.77 57.45
CA PHE A 3 -26.00 -28.41 57.33
C PHE A 3 -26.31 -26.96 57.73
N THR A 4 -26.84 -26.14 56.80
CA THR A 4 -28.30 -25.93 56.78
C THR A 4 -28.70 -25.17 55.47
N LEU A 5 -29.67 -25.76 54.77
CA LEU A 5 -30.51 -25.27 53.69
C LEU A 5 -31.55 -24.30 54.22
N LEU A 6 -31.88 -23.20 53.56
CA LEU A 6 -33.18 -22.55 53.85
C LEU A 6 -33.78 -22.02 52.54
N TYR A 7 -34.88 -22.63 52.12
CA TYR A 7 -35.87 -22.22 51.14
C TYR A 7 -36.92 -21.32 51.76
N ILE A 8 -37.37 -20.28 51.11
CA ILE A 8 -38.72 -19.67 51.15
C ILE A 8 -38.93 -18.93 49.86
N VAL A 9 -39.70 -19.36 48.89
CA VAL A 9 -41.11 -19.44 48.53
C VAL A 9 -41.84 -18.08 48.44
N LEU A 10 -42.11 -17.72 47.18
CA LEU A 10 -43.33 -17.22 46.53
C LEU A 10 -44.13 -16.05 47.14
N ALA A 11 -44.31 -14.98 46.35
CA ALA A 11 -45.62 -14.35 46.19
C ALA A 11 -45.70 -13.58 44.87
N THR A 12 -46.56 -14.04 44.00
CA THR A 12 -47.14 -13.39 42.83
C THR A 12 -48.04 -12.23 43.18
N MET A 13 -47.94 -11.11 42.49
CA MET A 13 -49.09 -10.20 42.34
C MET A 13 -49.01 -9.51 40.95
N MET A 14 -49.95 -9.87 40.10
CA MET A 14 -50.30 -9.13 38.88
C MET A 14 -51.04 -7.85 39.26
N MET A 15 -50.75 -6.77 38.59
CA MET A 15 -51.78 -5.81 38.14
C MET A 15 -51.30 -4.90 37.00
N THR A 16 -52.19 -4.71 36.12
CA THR A 16 -52.28 -4.21 34.77
C THR A 16 -52.17 -2.69 34.62
N CYS A 17 -51.87 -2.34 33.36
CA CYS A 17 -52.27 -1.17 32.58
C CYS A 17 -51.60 0.19 32.77
N GLY A 18 -51.11 0.70 31.62
CA GLY A 18 -51.01 2.13 31.34
C GLY A 18 -49.90 2.56 30.44
N GLY A 19 -50.16 2.60 29.21
CA GLY A 19 -49.56 2.94 28.01
C GLY A 19 -48.70 4.21 27.85
N LYS A 20 -47.98 4.18 26.70
CA LYS A 20 -47.44 5.30 25.92
C LYS A 20 -46.08 5.83 26.34
N GLY A 21 -45.13 5.59 25.45
CA GLY A 21 -43.88 6.34 25.37
C GLY A 21 -42.71 5.53 24.82
N GLN A 22 -42.88 4.84 23.71
CA GLN A 22 -41.73 4.27 22.99
C GLN A 22 -41.30 5.29 21.93
N SER A 23 -40.43 6.20 22.31
CA SER A 23 -39.77 7.14 21.40
C SER A 23 -38.60 6.48 20.74
N THR A 24 -38.73 6.30 19.44
CA THR A 24 -37.75 6.51 18.38
C THR A 24 -36.28 6.79 18.82
N GLN A 25 -35.55 5.76 19.16
CA GLN A 25 -34.09 5.77 19.16
C GLN A 25 -33.45 4.64 18.33
N THR A 26 -34.28 3.78 17.71
CA THR A 26 -33.80 2.63 16.92
C THR A 26 -33.52 3.00 15.45
N SER A 27 -34.03 4.13 14.95
CA SER A 27 -33.93 4.44 13.51
C SER A 27 -32.65 5.16 13.09
N THR A 28 -31.97 5.84 14.02
CA THR A 28 -30.73 6.55 13.70
C THR A 28 -29.52 5.61 13.68
N ALA A 29 -29.45 4.66 14.60
CA ALA A 29 -28.33 3.69 14.63
C ALA A 29 -28.38 2.67 13.48
N GLU A 30 -29.59 2.21 13.10
CA GLU A 30 -29.76 1.32 11.95
C GLU A 30 -29.51 2.04 10.62
N THR A 31 -29.87 3.32 10.52
CA THR A 31 -29.62 4.14 9.32
C THR A 31 -28.14 4.53 9.20
N GLU A 32 -27.44 4.80 10.31
CA GLU A 32 -26.00 5.03 10.34
C GLU A 32 -25.21 3.76 10.05
N THR A 33 -25.64 2.60 10.55
CA THR A 33 -25.01 1.31 10.29
C THR A 33 -25.22 0.89 8.84
N ALA A 34 -26.40 1.12 8.25
CA ALA A 34 -26.67 0.87 6.84
C ALA A 34 -25.89 1.83 5.92
N ALA A 35 -25.79 3.11 6.29
CA ALA A 35 -25.01 4.10 5.54
C ALA A 35 -23.48 3.84 5.64
N ARG A 36 -23.01 3.24 6.75
CA ARG A 36 -21.61 2.81 6.88
C ARG A 36 -21.29 1.53 6.10
N ALA A 37 -22.28 0.62 5.94
CA ALA A 37 -22.11 -0.60 5.15
C ALA A 37 -22.04 -0.34 3.63
N ASP A 38 -22.43 0.86 3.17
CA ASP A 38 -22.42 1.25 1.76
C ASP A 38 -21.19 2.12 1.37
N LYS A 39 -20.31 2.46 2.30
CA LYS A 39 -19.07 3.17 1.97
C LYS A 39 -18.11 2.26 1.19
N HIS A 40 -17.49 2.82 0.16
CA HIS A 40 -16.57 2.14 -0.75
C HIS A 40 -17.19 0.99 -1.58
N ASN A 41 -18.51 1.02 -1.83
CA ASN A 41 -19.19 0.04 -2.69
C ASN A 41 -18.90 0.21 -4.19
N THR A 42 -18.34 1.34 -4.61
CA THR A 42 -17.89 1.51 -5.99
C THR A 42 -16.68 0.61 -6.22
N PRO A 43 -16.72 -0.32 -7.20
CA PRO A 43 -15.56 -1.16 -7.49
C PRO A 43 -14.34 -0.33 -7.86
N PHE A 44 -13.15 -0.80 -7.48
CA PHE A 44 -11.91 -0.16 -7.89
C PHE A 44 -11.72 -0.22 -9.41
N ASP A 45 -11.40 0.90 -10.03
CA ASP A 45 -11.21 1.00 -11.49
C ASP A 45 -9.76 0.59 -11.87
N GLY A 46 -9.57 -0.69 -12.14
CA GLY A 46 -8.28 -1.22 -12.58
C GLY A 46 -7.85 -0.74 -13.96
N GLN A 47 -8.79 -0.37 -14.85
CA GLN A 47 -8.44 0.17 -16.16
C GLN A 47 -7.91 1.60 -16.04
N ALA A 48 -8.45 2.39 -15.11
CA ALA A 48 -7.88 3.70 -14.80
C ALA A 48 -6.47 3.57 -14.19
N ALA A 49 -6.26 2.60 -13.29
CA ALA A 49 -4.93 2.31 -12.76
C ALA A 49 -3.95 1.87 -13.88
N PHE A 50 -4.36 0.97 -14.78
CA PHE A 50 -3.56 0.58 -15.94
C PHE A 50 -3.15 1.79 -16.78
N THR A 51 -4.06 2.73 -17.03
CA THR A 51 -3.76 3.95 -17.77
C THR A 51 -2.73 4.81 -17.03
N LEU A 52 -2.78 4.88 -15.70
CA LEU A 52 -1.81 5.61 -14.89
C LEU A 52 -0.41 4.95 -14.89
N ALA A 53 -0.34 3.61 -14.94
CA ALA A 53 0.93 2.90 -15.15
C ALA A 53 1.52 3.21 -16.53
N GLN A 54 0.70 3.16 -17.59
CA GLN A 54 1.13 3.52 -18.95
C GLN A 54 1.69 4.95 -19.01
N GLN A 55 1.01 5.93 -18.40
CA GLN A 55 1.47 7.32 -18.37
C GLN A 55 2.83 7.48 -17.69
N GLN A 56 3.14 6.69 -16.67
CA GLN A 56 4.47 6.67 -16.06
C GLN A 56 5.51 6.08 -17.01
N CYS A 57 5.19 4.98 -17.68
CA CYS A 57 6.07 4.33 -18.66
C CYS A 57 6.35 5.21 -19.89
N ASP A 58 5.41 6.07 -20.29
CA ASP A 58 5.53 6.99 -21.43
C ASP A 58 6.64 8.05 -21.21
N PHE A 59 7.07 8.31 -19.97
CA PHE A 59 8.26 9.14 -19.70
C PHE A 59 9.57 8.42 -20.06
N GLY A 60 9.54 7.11 -20.23
CA GLY A 60 10.71 6.25 -20.31
C GLY A 60 11.20 5.80 -18.92
N PRO A 61 12.40 5.18 -18.86
CA PRO A 61 12.99 4.76 -17.59
C PRO A 61 13.14 5.93 -16.61
N ARG A 62 12.55 5.80 -15.42
CA ARG A 62 12.54 6.83 -14.38
C ARG A 62 13.76 6.72 -13.48
N VAL A 63 14.91 6.46 -14.09
CA VAL A 63 16.18 6.36 -13.36
C VAL A 63 16.50 7.67 -12.67
N PRO A 64 16.82 7.67 -11.36
CA PRO A 64 17.14 8.88 -10.62
C PRO A 64 18.19 9.77 -11.29
N ALA A 65 18.00 11.09 -11.20
CA ALA A 65 18.81 12.13 -11.83
C ALA A 65 18.74 12.21 -13.37
N THR A 66 17.77 11.56 -14.02
CA THR A 66 17.54 11.70 -15.47
C THR A 66 16.41 12.69 -15.78
N PRO A 67 16.33 13.22 -17.03
CA PRO A 67 15.21 14.07 -17.43
C PRO A 67 13.84 13.37 -17.40
N ALA A 68 13.77 12.05 -17.65
CA ALA A 68 12.55 11.26 -17.56
C ALA A 68 12.04 11.22 -16.10
N HIS A 69 12.94 10.95 -15.17
CA HIS A 69 12.68 10.98 -13.72
C HIS A 69 12.16 12.35 -13.27
N ALA A 70 12.83 13.44 -13.63
CA ALA A 70 12.39 14.79 -13.24
C ALA A 70 10.98 15.12 -13.77
N LYS A 71 10.66 14.77 -15.03
CA LYS A 71 9.34 15.00 -15.61
C LYS A 71 8.26 14.12 -14.95
N CYS A 72 8.60 12.86 -14.63
CA CYS A 72 7.69 11.98 -13.93
C CYS A 72 7.39 12.50 -12.51
N ALA A 73 8.40 12.98 -11.78
CA ALA A 73 8.21 13.60 -10.45
C ALA A 73 7.24 14.79 -10.49
N GLU A 74 7.37 15.67 -11.48
CA GLU A 74 6.46 16.82 -11.70
C GLU A 74 5.03 16.34 -11.99
N TRP A 75 4.89 15.30 -12.82
CA TRP A 75 3.60 14.72 -13.16
C TRP A 75 2.94 14.04 -11.95
N LEU A 76 3.69 13.22 -11.17
CA LEU A 76 3.20 12.59 -9.94
C LEU A 76 2.70 13.62 -8.93
N ASN A 77 3.50 14.68 -8.68
CA ASN A 77 3.11 15.78 -7.80
C ASN A 77 1.81 16.46 -8.27
N SER A 78 1.66 16.68 -9.58
CA SER A 78 0.47 17.30 -10.16
C SER A 78 -0.75 16.37 -10.05
N THR A 79 -0.56 15.07 -10.33
CA THR A 79 -1.63 14.06 -10.27
C THR A 79 -2.15 13.86 -8.85
N LEU A 80 -1.26 13.80 -7.85
CA LEU A 80 -1.68 13.72 -6.44
C LEU A 80 -2.44 14.96 -5.99
N LYS A 81 -2.06 16.17 -6.44
CA LYS A 81 -2.79 17.42 -6.13
C LYS A 81 -4.23 17.44 -6.63
N GLU A 82 -4.55 16.64 -7.63
CA GLU A 82 -5.94 16.51 -8.09
C GLU A 82 -6.83 15.79 -7.09
N SER A 83 -6.25 14.96 -6.21
CA SER A 83 -7.00 14.03 -5.36
C SER A 83 -6.69 14.11 -3.87
N CYS A 84 -5.53 14.65 -3.48
CA CYS A 84 -5.14 14.80 -2.08
C CYS A 84 -5.41 16.22 -1.58
N ASP A 85 -5.64 16.38 -0.28
CA ASP A 85 -5.85 17.69 0.37
C ASP A 85 -4.53 18.48 0.44
N THR A 86 -3.41 17.77 0.60
CA THR A 86 -2.06 18.35 0.64
C THR A 86 -1.09 17.43 -0.08
N VAL A 87 -0.11 18.01 -0.77
CA VAL A 87 1.00 17.27 -1.37
C VAL A 87 2.31 17.93 -0.98
N ILE A 88 3.23 17.14 -0.44
CA ILE A 88 4.58 17.53 -0.05
C ILE A 88 5.58 16.88 -1.00
N VAL A 89 6.51 17.64 -1.54
CA VAL A 89 7.68 17.11 -2.24
C VAL A 89 8.86 17.21 -1.27
N GLN A 90 9.31 16.06 -0.79
CA GLN A 90 10.45 15.95 0.09
C GLN A 90 11.72 15.72 -0.72
N GLN A 91 12.54 16.76 -0.81
CA GLN A 91 13.85 16.69 -1.46
C GLN A 91 14.93 16.32 -0.45
N GLY A 92 15.81 15.43 -0.84
CA GLY A 92 16.91 14.96 0.00
C GLY A 92 18.16 14.62 -0.78
N GLN A 93 19.20 14.26 -0.05
CA GLN A 93 20.44 13.76 -0.62
C GLN A 93 20.82 12.46 0.10
N VAL A 94 21.08 11.42 -0.68
CA VAL A 94 21.45 10.09 -0.20
C VAL A 94 22.78 9.66 -0.82
N THR A 95 23.35 8.59 -0.31
CA THR A 95 24.57 7.99 -0.88
C THR A 95 24.22 6.62 -1.46
N THR A 96 24.48 6.41 -2.75
CA THR A 96 24.23 5.13 -3.41
C THR A 96 25.22 4.05 -2.93
N GLY A 97 24.93 2.77 -3.18
CA GLY A 97 25.82 1.66 -2.86
C GLY A 97 27.20 1.78 -3.49
N GLN A 98 27.38 2.58 -4.55
CA GLN A 98 28.67 2.89 -5.16
C GLN A 98 29.39 4.09 -4.52
N GLY A 99 28.84 4.65 -3.42
CA GLY A 99 29.41 5.81 -2.72
C GLY A 99 29.19 7.15 -3.41
N LYS A 100 28.25 7.26 -4.35
CA LYS A 100 27.94 8.50 -5.04
C LYS A 100 26.81 9.26 -4.36
N ALA A 101 26.92 10.57 -4.25
CA ALA A 101 25.81 11.42 -3.80
C ALA A 101 24.69 11.44 -4.86
N LEU A 102 23.45 11.25 -4.44
CA LEU A 102 22.26 11.25 -5.26
C LEU A 102 21.18 12.12 -4.64
N GLY A 103 20.61 13.04 -5.44
CA GLY A 103 19.42 13.79 -5.06
C GLY A 103 18.17 12.95 -5.25
N ILE A 104 17.26 12.96 -4.28
CA ILE A 104 16.00 12.21 -4.30
C ILE A 104 14.80 13.15 -4.16
N ASN A 105 13.64 12.70 -4.63
CA ASN A 105 12.35 13.37 -4.54
C ASN A 105 11.25 12.39 -4.07
N ASN A 106 11.05 12.25 -2.76
CA ASN A 106 9.86 11.58 -2.26
C ASN A 106 8.64 12.50 -2.41
N ILE A 107 7.49 11.94 -2.77
CA ILE A 107 6.26 12.72 -2.98
C ILE A 107 5.20 12.16 -2.04
N ILE A 108 4.63 13.01 -1.16
CA ILE A 108 3.68 12.59 -0.14
C ILE A 108 2.34 13.25 -0.42
N GLY A 109 1.32 12.45 -0.77
CA GLY A 109 -0.07 12.88 -0.86
C GLY A 109 -0.79 12.62 0.45
N ILE A 110 -1.49 13.62 1.00
CA ILE A 110 -2.19 13.53 2.28
C ILE A 110 -3.68 13.73 2.04
N ILE A 111 -4.49 12.75 2.45
CA ILE A 111 -5.95 12.81 2.46
C ILE A 111 -6.39 12.86 3.92
N ASN A 112 -7.36 13.73 4.23
CA ASN A 112 -7.92 13.93 5.55
C ASN A 112 -6.83 14.19 6.61
N PRO A 113 -6.12 15.33 6.53
CA PRO A 113 -4.96 15.63 7.37
C PRO A 113 -5.29 15.72 8.87
N ASP A 114 -6.53 16.04 9.21
CA ASP A 114 -6.99 16.23 10.60
C ASP A 114 -7.47 14.91 11.26
N ALA A 115 -7.41 13.78 10.56
CA ALA A 115 -7.83 12.50 11.12
C ALA A 115 -6.84 12.00 12.19
N ASP A 116 -7.38 11.54 13.32
CA ASP A 116 -6.60 10.97 14.44
C ASP A 116 -5.95 9.63 14.08
N GLN A 117 -6.62 8.82 13.26
CA GLN A 117 -6.13 7.51 12.80
C GLN A 117 -5.71 7.61 11.34
N ARG A 118 -4.50 7.17 11.04
CA ARG A 118 -3.91 7.27 9.72
C ARG A 118 -3.35 5.95 9.23
N LEU A 119 -3.46 5.72 7.93
CA LEU A 119 -2.85 4.59 7.21
C LEU A 119 -1.76 5.14 6.29
N LEU A 120 -0.58 4.53 6.32
CA LEU A 120 0.51 4.81 5.39
C LEU A 120 0.43 3.82 4.22
N LEU A 121 0.35 4.33 2.99
CA LEU A 121 0.41 3.55 1.77
C LEU A 121 1.64 4.00 0.98
N LEU A 122 2.47 3.07 0.54
CA LEU A 122 3.68 3.45 -0.15
C LEU A 122 3.96 2.57 -1.38
N ALA A 123 4.71 3.11 -2.32
CA ALA A 123 5.26 2.45 -3.49
C ALA A 123 6.47 3.25 -3.99
N HIS A 124 7.46 2.60 -4.56
CA HIS A 124 8.55 3.33 -5.23
C HIS A 124 8.13 3.74 -6.64
N TRP A 125 8.69 4.85 -7.13
CA TRP A 125 8.34 5.40 -8.43
C TRP A 125 9.53 5.51 -9.41
N ASP A 126 10.74 5.36 -8.91
CA ASP A 126 11.94 5.26 -9.75
C ASP A 126 12.03 3.90 -10.45
N THR A 127 13.03 3.70 -11.25
CA THR A 127 13.28 2.43 -11.93
C THR A 127 14.77 2.10 -11.98
N ARG A 128 15.03 0.81 -12.06
CA ARG A 128 16.38 0.25 -12.13
C ARG A 128 17.19 0.83 -13.26
N PRO A 129 18.42 1.32 -13.00
CA PRO A 129 19.29 1.89 -14.03
C PRO A 129 19.95 0.84 -14.92
N TRP A 130 19.82 -0.45 -14.60
CA TRP A 130 20.43 -1.54 -15.36
C TRP A 130 19.58 -2.82 -15.28
N ALA A 131 19.39 -3.48 -16.43
CA ALA A 131 18.63 -4.72 -16.56
C ALA A 131 19.50 -5.94 -16.22
N ASP A 132 19.94 -6.06 -14.97
CA ASP A 132 20.96 -7.02 -14.53
C ASP A 132 20.47 -8.47 -14.46
N ASN A 133 19.15 -8.71 -14.54
CA ASN A 133 18.55 -10.04 -14.68
C ASN A 133 18.11 -10.38 -16.10
N ASP A 134 18.40 -9.52 -17.07
CA ASP A 134 18.06 -9.80 -18.47
C ASP A 134 18.82 -11.05 -18.96
N PRO A 135 18.15 -11.97 -19.66
CA PRO A 135 18.80 -13.19 -20.16
C PRO A 135 19.88 -12.89 -21.21
N ASP A 136 19.83 -11.73 -21.90
CA ASP A 136 20.88 -11.28 -22.80
C ASP A 136 21.81 -10.28 -22.10
N PRO A 137 23.08 -10.64 -21.84
CA PRO A 137 24.06 -9.76 -21.18
C PRO A 137 24.30 -8.42 -21.87
N VAL A 138 23.94 -8.30 -23.17
CA VAL A 138 24.00 -7.02 -23.93
C VAL A 138 23.03 -5.99 -23.33
N ASN A 139 22.00 -6.43 -22.62
CA ASN A 139 21.00 -5.58 -22.00
C ASN A 139 21.39 -5.14 -20.58
N HIS A 140 22.34 -5.80 -19.90
CA HIS A 140 22.66 -5.56 -18.50
C HIS A 140 23.05 -4.11 -18.14
N SER A 141 23.44 -3.29 -19.12
CA SER A 141 23.72 -1.87 -18.89
C SER A 141 22.59 -0.94 -19.33
N LYS A 142 21.46 -1.49 -19.79
CA LYS A 142 20.29 -0.70 -20.22
C LYS A 142 19.36 -0.46 -19.03
N PRO A 143 18.72 0.71 -18.96
CA PRO A 143 17.73 0.98 -17.93
C PRO A 143 16.43 0.21 -18.20
N VAL A 144 15.71 -0.12 -17.14
CA VAL A 144 14.42 -0.81 -17.16
C VAL A 144 13.28 0.21 -17.29
N ILE A 145 12.22 -0.13 -18.03
CA ILE A 145 11.00 0.69 -18.12
C ILE A 145 10.24 0.66 -16.79
N GLY A 146 10.25 -0.47 -16.09
CA GLY A 146 9.65 -0.61 -14.76
C GLY A 146 8.13 -0.42 -14.78
N ALA A 147 7.43 -1.18 -15.64
CA ALA A 147 5.98 -1.13 -15.70
C ALA A 147 5.35 -1.85 -14.50
N ASN A 148 5.93 -2.98 -14.09
CA ASN A 148 5.55 -3.69 -12.88
C ASN A 148 6.31 -3.13 -11.67
N ASP A 149 7.61 -2.96 -11.84
CA ASP A 149 8.59 -2.52 -10.86
C ASP A 149 8.92 -1.02 -11.05
N GLY A 150 8.31 -0.20 -10.42
CA GLY A 150 7.50 0.48 -9.48
C GLY A 150 6.23 1.14 -10.05
N ALA A 151 5.98 1.19 -11.42
CA ALA A 151 4.81 1.93 -11.90
C ALA A 151 3.48 1.28 -11.49
N SER A 152 3.42 -0.04 -11.27
CA SER A 152 2.20 -0.76 -10.91
C SER A 152 1.67 -0.33 -9.53
N GLY A 153 2.52 -0.33 -8.50
CA GLY A 153 2.15 0.09 -7.15
C GLY A 153 1.71 1.55 -7.10
N VAL A 154 2.50 2.44 -7.72
CA VAL A 154 2.16 3.87 -7.84
C VAL A 154 0.81 4.08 -8.52
N ALA A 155 0.52 3.36 -9.61
CA ALA A 155 -0.74 3.49 -10.35
C ALA A 155 -1.95 3.11 -9.50
N VAL A 156 -1.85 2.04 -8.71
CA VAL A 156 -2.90 1.65 -7.75
C VAL A 156 -3.12 2.77 -6.72
N LEU A 157 -2.05 3.33 -6.14
CA LEU A 157 -2.16 4.39 -5.13
C LEU A 157 -2.75 5.69 -5.69
N LEU A 158 -2.36 6.09 -6.90
CA LEU A 158 -2.95 7.26 -7.58
C LEU A 158 -4.43 7.07 -7.86
N GLN A 159 -4.84 5.89 -8.33
CA GLN A 159 -6.24 5.59 -8.57
C GLN A 159 -7.03 5.47 -7.26
N LEU A 160 -6.43 4.95 -6.20
CA LEU A 160 -7.03 4.93 -4.86
C LEU A 160 -7.29 6.35 -4.34
N ALA A 161 -6.35 7.28 -4.53
CA ALA A 161 -6.54 8.68 -4.16
C ALA A 161 -7.74 9.31 -4.89
N ARG A 162 -7.90 9.03 -6.19
CA ARG A 162 -9.07 9.47 -6.98
C ARG A 162 -10.37 8.88 -6.46
N HIS A 163 -10.35 7.60 -6.11
CA HIS A 163 -11.51 6.91 -5.54
C HIS A 163 -11.91 7.54 -4.20
N LEU A 164 -10.97 7.73 -3.28
CA LEU A 164 -11.22 8.30 -1.95
C LEU A 164 -11.62 9.79 -1.99
N LYS A 165 -11.22 10.53 -3.02
CA LYS A 165 -11.74 11.88 -3.26
C LYS A 165 -13.22 11.88 -3.61
N ALA A 166 -13.67 10.88 -4.37
CA ALA A 166 -15.07 10.75 -4.77
C ALA A 166 -15.93 10.14 -3.64
N ASP A 167 -15.36 9.21 -2.89
CA ASP A 167 -16.02 8.45 -1.83
C ASP A 167 -15.20 8.59 -0.52
N SER A 168 -15.47 9.64 0.23
CA SER A 168 -14.65 10.10 1.36
C SER A 168 -14.47 9.04 2.44
N THR A 169 -13.24 8.96 3.01
CA THR A 169 -12.87 8.15 4.17
C THR A 169 -12.84 8.97 5.46
N SER A 170 -13.07 8.32 6.62
CA SER A 170 -12.85 8.94 7.94
C SER A 170 -11.40 8.81 8.40
N LEU A 171 -10.62 7.93 7.78
CA LEU A 171 -9.20 7.78 8.06
C LEU A 171 -8.37 8.87 7.38
N GLY A 172 -7.25 9.23 7.99
CA GLY A 172 -6.17 9.90 7.28
C GLY A 172 -5.43 8.88 6.41
N ILE A 173 -5.20 9.21 5.15
CA ILE A 173 -4.41 8.39 4.25
C ILE A 173 -3.19 9.19 3.81
N ASP A 174 -2.00 8.65 4.05
CA ASP A 174 -0.75 9.20 3.56
C ASP A 174 -0.21 8.29 2.47
N ILE A 175 -0.13 8.82 1.25
CA ILE A 175 0.44 8.14 0.09
C ILE A 175 1.88 8.62 -0.05
N LEU A 176 2.83 7.74 0.22
CA LEU A 176 4.26 8.02 0.14
C LEU A 176 4.83 7.35 -1.12
N LEU A 177 5.09 8.14 -2.15
CA LEU A 177 5.81 7.71 -3.34
C LEU A 177 7.30 7.93 -3.10
N VAL A 178 8.04 6.84 -2.90
CA VAL A 178 9.47 6.89 -2.56
C VAL A 178 10.34 6.82 -3.80
N ASP A 179 11.50 7.48 -3.74
CA ASP A 179 12.47 7.60 -4.82
C ASP A 179 13.73 6.77 -4.50
N ALA A 180 14.43 6.36 -5.53
CA ALA A 180 15.71 5.67 -5.42
C ALA A 180 15.66 4.39 -4.55
N GLU A 181 14.55 3.65 -4.63
CA GLU A 181 14.44 2.31 -4.08
C GLU A 181 15.37 1.38 -4.83
N ASP A 182 15.27 1.39 -6.18
CA ASP A 182 15.84 0.41 -7.11
C ASP A 182 17.28 0.75 -7.55
N MET A 183 17.99 1.50 -6.70
CA MET A 183 19.42 1.84 -6.86
C MET A 183 20.35 0.84 -6.18
N GLY A 184 19.78 -0.23 -5.61
CA GLY A 184 20.49 -1.22 -4.83
C GLY A 184 21.51 -2.01 -5.63
N ILE A 185 22.54 -2.49 -4.94
CA ILE A 185 23.56 -3.40 -5.48
C ILE A 185 23.54 -4.72 -4.73
N THR A 186 23.80 -5.80 -5.44
CA THR A 186 23.86 -7.15 -4.87
C THR A 186 24.81 -7.19 -3.67
N ASP A 187 24.46 -7.96 -2.64
CA ASP A 187 25.23 -8.15 -1.39
C ASP A 187 25.36 -6.88 -0.51
N ASN A 188 24.55 -5.83 -0.77
CA ASN A 188 24.51 -4.63 0.05
C ASN A 188 23.05 -4.18 0.30
N GLU A 189 22.42 -4.76 1.32
CA GLU A 189 21.01 -4.48 1.66
C GLU A 189 20.76 -2.99 1.99
N GLU A 190 21.74 -2.29 2.55
CA GLU A 190 21.61 -0.86 2.88
C GLU A 190 21.59 0.06 1.65
N SER A 191 21.87 -0.47 0.46
CA SER A 191 21.83 0.30 -0.79
C SER A 191 20.46 0.36 -1.46
N TRP A 192 19.48 -0.38 -0.95
CA TRP A 192 18.08 -0.40 -1.41
C TRP A 192 17.24 0.58 -0.61
N GLY A 193 16.06 0.96 -1.12
CA GLY A 193 15.11 1.77 -0.39
C GLY A 193 15.65 3.11 0.10
N LEU A 194 16.56 3.77 -0.64
CA LEU A 194 17.28 4.96 -0.17
C LEU A 194 16.34 6.13 0.13
N GLY A 195 15.27 6.30 -0.63
CA GLY A 195 14.27 7.35 -0.37
C GLY A 195 13.48 7.08 0.90
N THR A 196 13.12 5.83 1.16
CA THR A 196 12.45 5.41 2.39
C THR A 196 13.36 5.54 3.60
N GLN A 197 14.64 5.14 3.50
CA GLN A 197 15.61 5.35 4.56
C GLN A 197 15.74 6.85 4.91
N TYR A 198 15.78 7.74 3.89
CA TYR A 198 15.79 9.17 4.11
C TYR A 198 14.50 9.64 4.79
N TRP A 199 13.31 9.20 4.31
CA TRP A 199 12.03 9.58 4.88
C TRP A 199 11.89 9.14 6.34
N THR A 200 12.35 7.94 6.71
CA THR A 200 12.26 7.46 8.10
C THR A 200 13.01 8.34 9.09
N GLN A 201 14.07 9.02 8.64
CA GLN A 201 14.86 9.97 9.42
C GLN A 201 14.31 11.40 9.37
N HIS A 202 13.50 11.73 8.34
CA HIS A 202 12.97 13.07 8.06
C HIS A 202 11.45 12.98 7.78
N ARG A 203 10.70 12.44 8.72
CA ARG A 203 9.25 12.24 8.55
C ARG A 203 8.56 13.56 8.26
N HIS A 204 7.55 13.54 7.39
CA HIS A 204 6.84 14.73 6.92
C HIS A 204 5.98 15.40 8.01
N VAL A 205 5.72 14.70 9.12
CA VAL A 205 5.02 15.22 10.32
C VAL A 205 5.80 14.81 11.56
N ASP A 206 6.02 15.74 12.48
CA ASP A 206 6.66 15.48 13.76
C ASP A 206 5.81 14.49 14.59
N GLY A 207 6.47 13.45 15.12
CA GLY A 207 5.79 12.43 15.89
C GLY A 207 4.83 11.53 15.09
N TYR A 208 4.97 11.49 13.77
CA TYR A 208 4.14 10.69 12.86
C TYR A 208 4.04 9.23 13.30
N LYS A 209 2.80 8.77 13.52
CA LYS A 209 2.48 7.41 13.98
C LYS A 209 1.21 6.92 13.29
N PRO A 210 1.31 6.35 12.08
CA PRO A 210 0.16 5.71 11.45
C PRO A 210 -0.20 4.41 12.20
N LEU A 211 -1.38 3.87 11.95
CA LEU A 211 -1.78 2.55 12.43
C LEU A 211 -0.79 1.48 11.96
N PHE A 212 -0.51 1.49 10.66
CA PHE A 212 0.51 0.68 9.98
C PHE A 212 0.75 1.20 8.57
N GLY A 213 1.72 0.61 7.86
CA GLY A 213 2.00 0.84 6.45
C GLY A 213 1.62 -0.36 5.58
N ILE A 214 1.32 -0.10 4.30
CA ILE A 214 1.22 -1.12 3.24
C ILE A 214 2.07 -0.64 2.07
N LEU A 215 3.10 -1.41 1.75
CA LEU A 215 3.89 -1.26 0.54
C LEU A 215 3.22 -2.03 -0.61
N LEU A 216 3.24 -1.44 -1.79
CA LEU A 216 2.85 -2.09 -3.04
C LEU A 216 4.07 -2.13 -3.95
N ASP A 217 4.60 -3.31 -4.19
CA ASP A 217 5.68 -3.53 -5.14
C ASP A 217 5.35 -4.66 -6.11
N MET A 218 5.60 -4.44 -7.41
CA MET A 218 5.35 -5.41 -8.49
C MET A 218 3.93 -6.02 -8.46
N VAL A 219 2.90 -5.17 -8.34
CA VAL A 219 1.50 -5.61 -8.14
C VAL A 219 0.67 -5.66 -9.44
N GLY A 220 1.30 -5.67 -10.61
CA GLY A 220 0.60 -5.54 -11.90
C GLY A 220 0.60 -6.79 -12.78
N ALA A 221 1.42 -7.79 -12.53
CA ALA A 221 1.54 -8.96 -13.42
C ALA A 221 0.25 -9.80 -13.47
N PRO A 222 -0.14 -10.33 -14.67
CA PRO A 222 -1.40 -11.08 -14.82
C PRO A 222 -1.43 -12.42 -14.07
N ASP A 223 -0.28 -12.93 -13.71
CA ASP A 223 -0.08 -14.19 -13.00
C ASP A 223 0.65 -13.98 -11.66
N ALA A 224 0.56 -12.77 -11.09
CA ALA A 224 1.16 -12.43 -9.81
C ALA A 224 0.75 -13.39 -8.68
N THR A 225 1.64 -13.58 -7.71
CA THR A 225 1.36 -14.36 -6.51
C THR A 225 1.83 -13.60 -5.29
N PHE A 226 0.88 -13.00 -4.58
CA PHE A 226 1.14 -12.30 -3.32
C PHE A 226 1.10 -13.30 -2.18
N THR A 227 2.27 -13.64 -1.66
CA THR A 227 2.42 -14.52 -0.49
C THR A 227 2.61 -13.68 0.77
N ARG A 228 2.48 -14.29 1.95
CA ARG A 228 2.75 -13.61 3.22
C ARG A 228 4.26 -13.45 3.38
N GLU A 229 4.78 -12.30 2.97
CA GLU A 229 6.21 -11.99 2.99
C GLU A 229 6.78 -12.14 4.41
N TYR A 230 8.01 -12.64 4.53
CA TYR A 230 8.58 -13.07 5.81
C TYR A 230 8.74 -11.92 6.82
N TYR A 231 9.34 -10.78 6.44
CA TYR A 231 9.54 -9.66 7.36
C TYR A 231 8.23 -8.98 7.72
N SER A 232 7.28 -8.88 6.79
CA SER A 232 5.91 -8.43 7.07
C SER A 232 5.26 -9.26 8.17
N VAL A 233 5.39 -10.59 8.11
CA VAL A 233 4.86 -11.48 9.16
C VAL A 233 5.62 -11.28 10.48
N GLN A 234 6.95 -11.11 10.45
CA GLN A 234 7.75 -10.94 11.67
C GLN A 234 7.45 -9.63 12.40
N TYR A 235 7.25 -8.53 11.69
CA TYR A 235 7.07 -7.19 12.27
C TYR A 235 5.60 -6.77 12.42
N ALA A 236 4.71 -7.27 11.53
CA ALA A 236 3.36 -6.75 11.35
C ALA A 236 2.30 -7.86 11.18
N GLN A 237 2.44 -9.05 11.78
CA GLN A 237 1.59 -10.22 11.54
C GLN A 237 0.08 -9.90 11.61
N SER A 238 -0.37 -9.16 12.63
CA SER A 238 -1.80 -8.82 12.78
C SER A 238 -2.33 -7.98 11.61
N PHE A 239 -1.49 -7.16 11.01
CA PHE A 239 -1.84 -6.36 9.84
C PHE A 239 -1.76 -7.18 8.55
N VAL A 240 -0.81 -8.12 8.44
CA VAL A 240 -0.81 -9.14 7.36
C VAL A 240 -2.13 -9.92 7.41
N ASP A 241 -2.55 -10.39 8.58
CA ASP A 241 -3.82 -11.12 8.75
C ASP A 241 -5.02 -10.24 8.36
N LEU A 242 -5.01 -8.94 8.70
CA LEU A 242 -6.05 -7.99 8.31
C LEU A 242 -6.10 -7.82 6.79
N VAL A 243 -4.96 -7.59 6.13
CA VAL A 243 -4.88 -7.41 4.67
C VAL A 243 -5.38 -8.68 3.98
N TRP A 244 -4.83 -9.85 4.31
CA TRP A 244 -5.21 -11.13 3.67
C TRP A 244 -6.67 -11.54 3.93
N LYS A 245 -7.23 -11.18 5.09
CA LYS A 245 -8.67 -11.39 5.38
C LYS A 245 -9.58 -10.56 4.46
N ASN A 246 -9.13 -9.38 4.06
CA ASN A 246 -9.89 -8.44 3.23
C ASN A 246 -9.50 -8.50 1.74
N ALA A 247 -8.53 -9.36 1.40
CA ALA A 247 -8.08 -9.56 0.03
C ALA A 247 -9.18 -10.17 -0.86
N VAL A 248 -9.18 -9.75 -2.12
CA VAL A 248 -10.09 -10.28 -3.14
C VAL A 248 -9.32 -10.89 -4.29
N GLY A 249 -10.00 -11.67 -5.12
CA GLY A 249 -9.43 -12.32 -6.28
C GLY A 249 -8.61 -13.57 -5.96
N ASN A 250 -7.72 -13.95 -6.87
CA ASN A 250 -6.98 -15.21 -6.80
C ASN A 250 -5.47 -15.04 -6.60
N HIS A 251 -4.95 -13.81 -6.62
CA HIS A 251 -3.52 -13.55 -6.53
C HIS A 251 -2.99 -13.61 -5.08
N PHE A 252 -3.85 -13.42 -4.07
CA PHE A 252 -3.46 -13.48 -2.65
C PHE A 252 -3.42 -14.92 -2.14
N SER A 253 -2.23 -15.41 -1.84
CA SER A 253 -1.98 -16.74 -1.30
C SER A 253 -1.72 -16.70 0.21
N ASN A 254 -2.29 -17.63 0.98
CA ASN A 254 -1.98 -17.79 2.40
C ASN A 254 -0.65 -18.51 2.67
N ALA A 255 0.08 -18.91 1.62
CA ALA A 255 1.42 -19.48 1.77
C ALA A 255 2.37 -18.45 2.38
N GLN A 256 3.33 -18.95 3.16
CA GLN A 256 4.43 -18.12 3.64
C GLN A 256 5.37 -17.82 2.47
N GLY A 257 5.69 -16.55 2.27
CA GLY A 257 6.67 -16.08 1.31
C GLY A 257 8.11 -16.14 1.83
N GLY A 258 9.05 -15.84 0.96
CA GLY A 258 10.43 -15.60 1.30
C GLY A 258 10.62 -14.29 2.06
N ALA A 259 11.87 -13.96 2.39
CA ALA A 259 12.29 -12.67 2.90
C ALA A 259 12.80 -11.83 1.72
N VAL A 260 12.39 -10.59 1.66
CA VAL A 260 12.89 -9.60 0.70
C VAL A 260 13.30 -8.32 1.42
N THR A 261 14.44 -7.74 1.04
CA THR A 261 14.83 -6.41 1.49
C THR A 261 14.21 -5.39 0.54
N ASP A 262 13.24 -4.64 1.06
CA ASP A 262 12.46 -3.66 0.35
C ASP A 262 12.06 -2.53 1.30
N ASP A 263 11.42 -1.49 0.85
CA ASP A 263 11.01 -0.29 1.58
C ASP A 263 10.32 -0.60 2.92
N HIS A 264 9.46 -1.63 2.97
CA HIS A 264 8.76 -2.05 4.19
C HIS A 264 9.71 -2.45 5.33
N VAL A 265 10.90 -2.98 5.02
CA VAL A 265 11.89 -3.36 6.04
C VAL A 265 12.36 -2.12 6.78
N PHE A 266 12.70 -1.04 6.07
CA PHE A 266 13.15 0.21 6.67
C PHE A 266 12.04 0.92 7.46
N ILE A 267 10.77 0.83 6.99
CA ILE A 267 9.60 1.34 7.73
C ILE A 267 9.42 0.57 9.03
N ASN A 268 9.50 -0.78 9.00
CA ASN A 268 9.42 -1.63 10.18
C ASN A 268 10.55 -1.35 11.19
N GLN A 269 11.78 -1.21 10.72
CA GLN A 269 12.93 -0.86 11.55
C GLN A 269 12.78 0.52 12.20
N ALA A 270 12.09 1.45 11.53
CA ALA A 270 11.77 2.78 12.07
C ALA A 270 10.59 2.78 13.05
N GLY A 271 10.04 1.60 13.39
CA GLY A 271 8.99 1.40 14.40
C GLY A 271 7.57 1.61 13.91
N ILE A 272 7.32 1.57 12.61
CA ILE A 272 6.00 1.56 11.99
C ILE A 272 5.76 0.16 11.43
N PRO A 273 4.79 -0.64 11.95
CA PRO A 273 4.46 -1.92 11.34
C PRO A 273 4.10 -1.72 9.86
N CYS A 274 4.73 -2.46 8.95
CA CYS A 274 4.51 -2.32 7.52
C CYS A 274 4.39 -3.69 6.87
N VAL A 275 3.36 -3.84 6.03
CA VAL A 275 3.08 -5.03 5.24
C VAL A 275 3.51 -4.78 3.81
N ASP A 276 4.14 -5.75 3.20
CA ASP A 276 4.50 -5.73 1.79
C ASP A 276 3.54 -6.62 0.99
N ILE A 277 2.93 -6.07 -0.05
CA ILE A 277 2.19 -6.80 -1.07
C ILE A 277 3.09 -6.82 -2.31
N ILE A 278 3.76 -7.95 -2.50
CA ILE A 278 4.77 -8.12 -3.55
C ILE A 278 4.58 -9.45 -4.28
N ASP A 279 4.81 -9.46 -5.61
CA ASP A 279 4.78 -10.69 -6.43
C ASP A 279 6.02 -11.52 -6.18
N MET A 280 5.88 -12.57 -5.36
CA MET A 280 6.96 -13.51 -5.04
C MET A 280 6.67 -14.89 -5.61
N ARG A 281 7.62 -15.44 -6.37
CA ARG A 281 7.48 -16.71 -7.08
C ARG A 281 8.55 -17.72 -6.66
N SER A 282 8.17 -18.69 -5.88
CA SER A 282 9.08 -19.74 -5.38
C SER A 282 9.62 -20.70 -6.46
N ASP A 283 9.03 -20.69 -7.63
CA ASP A 283 9.41 -21.50 -8.81
C ASP A 283 10.28 -20.74 -9.83
N SER A 284 10.57 -19.47 -9.58
CA SER A 284 11.48 -18.62 -10.35
C SER A 284 12.87 -18.61 -9.75
N GLU A 285 13.91 -18.51 -10.58
CA GLU A 285 15.32 -18.43 -10.15
C GLU A 285 15.60 -17.15 -9.36
N SER A 286 14.99 -16.02 -9.76
CA SER A 286 15.11 -14.73 -9.06
C SER A 286 14.25 -14.65 -7.79
N GLY A 287 13.24 -15.51 -7.64
CA GLY A 287 12.20 -15.39 -6.62
C GLY A 287 11.07 -14.42 -6.98
N PHE A 288 11.13 -13.78 -8.16
CA PHE A 288 10.17 -12.76 -8.64
C PHE A 288 9.63 -13.11 -10.03
N CYS A 289 8.84 -12.22 -10.64
CA CYS A 289 8.32 -12.43 -11.98
C CYS A 289 9.43 -12.52 -13.03
N PRO A 290 9.23 -13.24 -14.14
CA PRO A 290 10.29 -13.49 -15.14
C PRO A 290 10.86 -12.24 -15.79
N VAL A 291 10.12 -11.12 -15.79
CA VAL A 291 10.56 -9.86 -16.39
C VAL A 291 11.22 -8.90 -15.39
N TRP A 292 11.29 -9.29 -14.10
CA TRP A 292 11.93 -8.49 -13.07
C TRP A 292 13.39 -8.18 -13.41
N HIS A 293 13.75 -6.90 -13.38
CA HIS A 293 15.07 -6.36 -13.75
C HIS A 293 15.54 -6.74 -15.15
N THR A 294 14.60 -6.82 -16.09
CA THR A 294 14.88 -7.03 -17.52
C THR A 294 14.34 -5.87 -18.36
N ILE A 295 14.77 -5.77 -19.61
CA ILE A 295 14.20 -4.78 -20.55
C ILE A 295 12.75 -5.08 -20.93
N ASP A 296 12.24 -6.27 -20.58
CA ASP A 296 10.89 -6.73 -20.89
C ASP A 296 9.87 -6.35 -19.79
N ASP A 297 10.28 -5.67 -18.69
CA ASP A 297 9.32 -5.10 -17.75
C ASP A 297 8.59 -3.90 -18.37
N THR A 298 7.62 -4.21 -19.20
CA THR A 298 6.82 -3.27 -20.00
C THR A 298 5.34 -3.47 -19.76
N MET A 299 4.51 -2.56 -20.29
CA MET A 299 3.05 -2.61 -20.17
C MET A 299 2.40 -3.88 -20.76
N GLU A 300 3.12 -4.63 -21.59
CA GLU A 300 2.65 -5.91 -22.14
C GLU A 300 2.49 -6.97 -21.04
N HIS A 301 3.18 -6.80 -19.91
CA HIS A 301 3.15 -7.68 -18.74
C HIS A 301 2.29 -7.15 -17.60
N ILE A 302 1.44 -6.14 -17.84
CA ILE A 302 0.55 -5.55 -16.85
C ILE A 302 -0.91 -5.92 -17.11
N SER A 303 -1.64 -6.26 -16.06
CA SER A 303 -3.05 -6.63 -16.05
C SER A 303 -3.89 -5.63 -15.28
N ALA A 304 -4.87 -5.01 -15.93
CA ALA A 304 -5.84 -4.15 -15.26
C ALA A 304 -6.66 -4.89 -14.20
N SER A 305 -6.90 -6.21 -14.38
CA SER A 305 -7.63 -7.01 -13.38
C SER A 305 -6.81 -7.25 -12.12
N THR A 306 -5.49 -7.47 -12.24
CA THR A 306 -4.60 -7.63 -11.07
C THR A 306 -4.51 -6.32 -10.29
N LEU A 307 -4.33 -5.18 -10.98
CA LEU A 307 -4.37 -3.86 -10.36
C LEU A 307 -5.72 -3.59 -9.65
N ALA A 308 -6.84 -4.07 -10.25
CA ALA A 308 -8.16 -3.95 -9.62
C ALA A 308 -8.27 -4.80 -8.35
N GLU A 309 -7.75 -6.01 -8.32
CA GLU A 309 -7.75 -6.86 -7.12
C GLU A 309 -6.97 -6.22 -5.97
N VAL A 310 -5.79 -5.69 -6.24
CA VAL A 310 -4.97 -5.00 -5.22
C VAL A 310 -5.66 -3.74 -4.73
N GLY A 311 -6.13 -2.88 -5.63
CA GLY A 311 -6.82 -1.65 -5.25
C GLY A 311 -8.13 -1.91 -4.48
N GLN A 312 -8.91 -2.91 -4.87
CA GLN A 312 -10.11 -3.32 -4.14
C GLN A 312 -9.77 -3.88 -2.77
N THR A 313 -8.66 -4.61 -2.64
CA THR A 313 -8.17 -5.10 -1.34
C THR A 313 -7.86 -3.93 -0.40
N LEU A 314 -7.19 -2.88 -0.89
CA LEU A 314 -6.94 -1.67 -0.09
C LEU A 314 -8.24 -0.98 0.34
N LEU A 315 -9.24 -0.84 -0.55
CA LEU A 315 -10.54 -0.28 -0.20
C LEU A 315 -11.24 -1.09 0.89
N ASN A 316 -11.18 -2.43 0.81
CA ASN A 316 -11.75 -3.31 1.82
C ASN A 316 -11.04 -3.18 3.17
N VAL A 317 -9.71 -3.02 3.18
CA VAL A 317 -8.92 -2.77 4.40
C VAL A 317 -9.31 -1.44 5.03
N ILE A 318 -9.42 -0.37 4.24
CA ILE A 318 -9.87 0.94 4.70
C ILE A 318 -11.27 0.83 5.31
N ALA A 319 -12.22 0.21 4.62
CA ALA A 319 -13.58 0.01 5.13
C ALA A 319 -13.62 -0.82 6.43
N ALA A 320 -12.74 -1.81 6.59
CA ALA A 320 -12.62 -2.61 7.80
C ALA A 320 -12.06 -1.83 8.99
N LEU A 321 -11.19 -0.84 8.74
CA LEU A 321 -10.62 0.04 9.77
C LEU A 321 -11.58 1.16 10.20
N GLU A 322 -12.58 1.49 9.38
CA GLU A 322 -13.60 2.51 9.68
C GLU A 322 -14.77 1.98 10.55
N GLN A 323 -14.82 0.67 10.81
CA GLN A 323 -15.84 0.01 11.64
C GLN A 323 -15.51 0.11 13.13
#